data_2696f74f3e770070f2b6577ccf2ee535
#
_entry.id   2696f74f3e770070f2b6577ccf2ee535
#
_cell.length_a   1.000
_cell.length_b   1.000
_cell.length_c   1.000
_cell.angle_alpha   90.00
_cell.angle_beta   90.00
_cell.angle_gamma   90.00
#
_symmetry.space_group_name_H-M   'P 1'
#
loop_
_entity.id
_entity.type
_entity.pdbx_description
1 polymer ?
#
loop_
_entity_poly.entity_id
_entity_poly.type
_entity_poly.pdbx_seq_one_letter_code
_entity_poly.pdbx_strand_id
1 'polypeptide(L)'
;VKEDRRVLVPRFPGMEPSIMPPPIENYFLVSFEGRMFHGAIATDKRRVKDLIPLLNHASGGHNAPDTIAFAFQMPLFRVGGNTGSAIKIDIKGRELESVSASARALMFGLMGKFGPYTVNPDPANFLMPSSELRLVPNDRALLKVGLTRADVGLAAQANGDGILFFRDYERNGELRDMKVISKHSFDTHPIDGLLNAPLATPTGHIIDLHTVATVERVLGPDEIRHVDRSRAVTLQFTPPPGQPLETAINQVNELIEGLRKEGAIAPGIDIGLAGSAGKPNE
;
A
#
# COMPACT_ATOMS: atom_id res chain seq x y z
N VAL A 1 -4.66 29.44 5.48
CA VAL A 1 -4.13 30.08 4.26
C VAL A 1 -4.78 31.43 4.14
N LYS A 2 -3.98 32.52 4.15
CA LYS A 2 -4.52 33.87 3.97
C LYS A 2 -5.20 33.94 2.60
N GLU A 3 -6.37 34.55 2.51
CA GLU A 3 -7.20 34.63 1.29
C GLU A 3 -6.44 35.13 0.04
N ASP A 4 -5.40 35.89 0.22
CA ASP A 4 -4.59 36.52 -0.83
C ASP A 4 -3.64 35.57 -1.59
N ARG A 5 -3.65 34.27 -1.27
CA ARG A 5 -2.79 33.25 -1.91
C ARG A 5 -3.57 32.13 -2.59
N ARG A 6 -4.77 32.40 -3.06
CA ARG A 6 -5.53 31.44 -3.86
C ARG A 6 -4.85 31.27 -5.21
N VAL A 7 -4.55 30.04 -5.57
CA VAL A 7 -3.92 29.68 -6.85
C VAL A 7 -4.91 28.87 -7.66
N LEU A 8 -5.05 29.20 -8.94
CA LEU A 8 -5.78 28.36 -9.89
C LEU A 8 -4.99 27.08 -10.10
N VAL A 9 -5.67 25.95 -9.95
CA VAL A 9 -5.09 24.62 -10.15
C VAL A 9 -5.74 23.99 -11.38
N PRO A 10 -4.97 23.48 -12.36
CA PRO A 10 -5.54 22.76 -13.49
C PRO A 10 -6.28 21.49 -12.97
N ARG A 11 -7.41 21.18 -13.55
CA ARG A 11 -8.17 19.97 -13.21
C ARG A 11 -7.36 18.70 -13.40
N PHE A 12 -6.57 18.71 -14.47
CA PHE A 12 -5.55 17.70 -14.75
C PHE A 12 -4.33 18.42 -15.32
N PRO A 13 -3.11 17.90 -15.16
CA PRO A 13 -1.93 18.47 -15.79
C PRO A 13 -2.17 18.66 -17.31
N GLY A 14 -2.09 19.89 -17.77
CA GLY A 14 -2.28 20.22 -19.19
C GLY A 14 -3.73 20.38 -19.66
N MET A 15 -4.74 20.30 -18.78
CA MET A 15 -6.15 20.53 -19.13
C MET A 15 -6.66 21.89 -18.65
N GLU A 16 -7.28 22.64 -19.55
CA GLU A 16 -8.17 23.76 -19.26
C GLU A 16 -9.63 23.27 -19.15
N PRO A 17 -10.48 23.85 -18.32
CA PRO A 17 -10.26 25.03 -17.50
C PRO A 17 -9.63 24.75 -16.13
N SER A 18 -8.83 25.67 -15.64
CA SER A 18 -8.35 25.69 -14.27
C SER A 18 -9.50 25.98 -13.30
N ILE A 19 -9.43 25.44 -12.10
CA ILE A 19 -10.41 25.69 -11.05
C ILE A 19 -9.77 26.41 -9.88
N MET A 20 -10.58 27.22 -9.18
CA MET A 20 -10.21 27.80 -7.90
C MET A 20 -10.71 26.85 -6.81
N PRO A 21 -9.82 26.13 -6.11
CA PRO A 21 -10.25 25.24 -5.05
C PRO A 21 -10.87 26.03 -3.88
N PRO A 22 -11.87 25.46 -3.18
CA PRO A 22 -12.42 26.08 -1.99
C PRO A 22 -11.37 26.11 -0.87
N PRO A 23 -11.47 27.04 0.09
CA PRO A 23 -10.64 27.01 1.27
C PRO A 23 -10.81 25.70 2.06
N ILE A 24 -9.73 25.24 2.68
CA ILE A 24 -9.74 24.08 3.55
C ILE A 24 -10.09 24.53 4.95
N GLU A 25 -11.14 23.97 5.51
CA GLU A 25 -11.59 24.22 6.89
C GLU A 25 -10.75 23.43 7.89
N ASN A 26 -10.63 22.12 7.65
CA ASN A 26 -9.86 21.21 8.48
C ASN A 26 -9.10 20.22 7.61
N TYR A 27 -7.97 19.74 8.14
CA TYR A 27 -7.23 18.64 7.54
C TYR A 27 -6.71 17.71 8.63
N PHE A 28 -6.48 16.47 8.27
CA PHE A 28 -5.81 15.49 9.12
C PHE A 28 -4.78 14.72 8.30
N LEU A 29 -3.78 14.23 8.99
CA LEU A 29 -2.75 13.37 8.42
C LEU A 29 -2.56 12.19 9.36
N VAL A 30 -2.60 10.99 8.80
CA VAL A 30 -2.32 9.74 9.51
C VAL A 30 -1.25 9.00 8.74
N SER A 31 -0.17 8.62 9.42
CA SER A 31 0.92 7.83 8.85
C SER A 31 1.06 6.54 9.65
N PHE A 32 1.03 5.41 8.97
CA PHE A 32 1.27 4.09 9.55
C PHE A 32 1.81 3.13 8.48
N GLU A 33 2.73 2.27 8.87
CA GLU A 33 3.26 1.18 8.04
C GLU A 33 3.67 1.61 6.62
N GLY A 34 4.42 2.73 6.50
CA GLY A 34 4.87 3.24 5.20
C GLY A 34 3.77 3.85 4.32
N ARG A 35 2.53 3.94 4.82
CA ARG A 35 1.39 4.58 4.14
C ARG A 35 1.02 5.88 4.83
N MET A 36 0.55 6.83 4.05
CA MET A 36 0.10 8.13 4.55
C MET A 36 -1.29 8.44 4.02
N PHE A 37 -2.20 8.77 4.92
CA PHE A 37 -3.52 9.27 4.58
C PHE A 37 -3.61 10.73 4.97
N HIS A 38 -3.99 11.55 4.02
CA HIS A 38 -4.25 12.96 4.23
C HIS A 38 -5.68 13.27 3.83
N GLY A 39 -6.49 13.72 4.75
CA GLY A 39 -7.86 14.15 4.49
C GLY A 39 -8.01 15.65 4.61
N ALA A 40 -8.81 16.26 3.76
CA ALA A 40 -9.13 17.67 3.78
C ALA A 40 -10.65 17.89 3.71
N ILE A 41 -11.16 18.79 4.53
CA ILE A 41 -12.56 19.21 4.58
C ILE A 41 -12.65 20.62 4.02
N ALA A 42 -13.48 20.82 2.99
CA ALA A 42 -13.71 22.14 2.42
C ALA A 42 -14.70 22.94 3.27
N THR A 43 -14.51 24.27 3.33
CA THR A 43 -15.50 25.20 3.91
C THR A 43 -16.84 25.10 3.19
N ASP A 44 -16.81 24.99 1.85
CA ASP A 44 -17.98 24.70 1.04
C ASP A 44 -18.08 23.20 0.75
N LYS A 45 -18.94 22.50 1.48
CA LYS A 45 -19.13 21.05 1.38
C LYS A 45 -19.62 20.58 0.00
N ARG A 46 -20.27 21.46 -0.77
CA ARG A 46 -20.75 21.15 -2.13
C ARG A 46 -19.60 21.11 -3.14
N ARG A 47 -18.50 21.77 -2.82
CA ARG A 47 -17.33 21.91 -3.69
C ARG A 47 -16.12 21.06 -3.26
N VAL A 48 -16.32 20.08 -2.38
CA VAL A 48 -15.24 19.18 -1.92
C VAL A 48 -14.49 18.53 -3.08
N LYS A 49 -15.19 18.17 -4.16
CA LYS A 49 -14.56 17.58 -5.36
C LYS A 49 -13.51 18.48 -6.01
N ASP A 50 -13.64 19.79 -5.84
CA ASP A 50 -12.70 20.77 -6.39
C ASP A 50 -11.37 20.80 -5.63
N LEU A 51 -11.26 20.11 -4.47
CA LEU A 51 -10.00 19.89 -3.76
C LEU A 51 -9.15 18.79 -4.39
N ILE A 52 -9.75 17.86 -5.13
CA ILE A 52 -9.03 16.72 -5.72
C ILE A 52 -7.88 17.16 -6.63
N PRO A 53 -8.08 18.09 -7.59
CA PRO A 53 -6.97 18.60 -8.42
C PRO A 53 -5.86 19.26 -7.61
N LEU A 54 -6.22 20.02 -6.56
CA LEU A 54 -5.24 20.66 -5.68
C LEU A 54 -4.38 19.63 -4.96
N LEU A 55 -5.01 18.60 -4.37
CA LEU A 55 -4.31 17.54 -3.64
C LEU A 55 -3.43 16.70 -4.57
N ASN A 56 -3.92 16.36 -5.76
CA ASN A 56 -3.13 15.64 -6.76
C ASN A 56 -1.95 16.45 -7.28
N HIS A 57 -2.11 17.76 -7.46
CA HIS A 57 -1.02 18.64 -7.87
C HIS A 57 0.03 18.77 -6.75
N ALA A 58 -0.42 18.92 -5.50
CA ALA A 58 0.47 19.05 -4.35
C ALA A 58 1.26 17.77 -4.07
N SER A 59 0.68 16.60 -4.34
CA SER A 59 1.32 15.30 -4.14
C SER A 59 2.00 14.74 -5.40
N GLY A 60 2.02 15.49 -6.50
CA GLY A 60 2.69 15.07 -7.73
C GLY A 60 4.19 14.83 -7.55
N GLY A 61 4.79 14.03 -8.44
CA GLY A 61 6.17 13.55 -8.33
C GLY A 61 7.26 14.62 -8.19
N HIS A 62 6.95 15.89 -8.48
CA HIS A 62 7.88 17.01 -8.24
C HIS A 62 8.00 17.35 -6.73
N ASN A 63 6.94 17.13 -5.95
CA ASN A 63 6.88 17.50 -4.54
C ASN A 63 7.14 16.31 -3.61
N ALA A 64 6.86 15.10 -4.09
CA ALA A 64 7.03 13.86 -3.35
C ALA A 64 7.64 12.78 -4.26
N PRO A 65 8.96 12.84 -4.51
CA PRO A 65 9.65 11.81 -5.28
C PRO A 65 9.48 10.45 -4.58
N ASP A 66 9.45 9.39 -5.37
CA ASP A 66 9.27 8.01 -4.90
C ASP A 66 7.93 7.75 -4.16
N THR A 67 6.94 8.62 -4.39
CA THR A 67 5.61 8.49 -3.79
C THR A 67 4.54 8.46 -4.89
N ILE A 68 3.60 7.54 -4.78
CA ILE A 68 2.37 7.56 -5.58
C ILE A 68 1.24 8.02 -4.67
N ALA A 69 0.59 9.11 -5.02
CA ALA A 69 -0.53 9.65 -4.26
C ALA A 69 -1.78 9.78 -5.13
N PHE A 70 -2.91 9.43 -4.54
CA PHE A 70 -4.22 9.52 -5.16
C PHE A 70 -5.16 10.30 -4.26
N ALA A 71 -5.81 11.33 -4.79
CA ALA A 71 -6.86 12.03 -4.09
C ALA A 71 -8.23 11.59 -4.62
N PHE A 72 -9.13 11.25 -3.70
CA PHE A 72 -10.50 10.88 -4.03
C PHE A 72 -11.47 11.40 -2.96
N GLN A 73 -12.73 11.57 -3.33
CA GLN A 73 -13.76 11.93 -2.38
C GLN A 73 -14.29 10.67 -1.69
N MET A 74 -14.17 10.63 -0.37
CA MET A 74 -14.75 9.57 0.45
C MET A 74 -16.24 9.86 0.70
N PRO A 75 -17.17 8.99 0.31
CA PRO A 75 -18.57 9.16 0.66
C PRO A 75 -18.76 8.90 2.17
N LEU A 76 -19.32 9.86 2.90
CA LEU A 76 -19.58 9.75 4.34
C LEU A 76 -20.62 8.69 4.68
N PHE A 77 -21.56 8.43 3.78
CA PHE A 77 -22.61 7.43 3.95
C PHE A 77 -22.68 6.53 2.71
N ARG A 78 -22.59 5.24 2.92
CA ARG A 78 -23.02 4.23 1.94
C ARG A 78 -24.53 4.07 2.08
N VAL A 79 -25.30 5.01 1.53
CA VAL A 79 -26.76 4.86 1.48
C VAL A 79 -27.09 3.95 0.32
N GLY A 80 -27.52 2.72 0.61
CA GLY A 80 -28.17 1.81 -0.32
C GLY A 80 -27.38 1.50 -1.59
N GLY A 81 -26.42 0.61 -1.53
CA GLY A 81 -25.95 -0.19 -2.68
C GLY A 81 -25.42 0.51 -3.94
N ASN A 82 -25.51 1.81 -4.05
CA ASN A 82 -25.14 2.54 -5.25
C ASN A 82 -24.07 3.60 -4.99
N THR A 83 -22.92 3.17 -4.46
CA THR A 83 -21.70 3.95 -4.56
C THR A 83 -21.27 3.91 -6.02
N GLY A 84 -21.43 5.03 -6.71
CA GLY A 84 -21.21 5.21 -8.14
C GLY A 84 -20.37 4.12 -8.76
N SER A 85 -20.97 3.41 -9.66
CA SER A 85 -20.54 2.40 -10.63
C SER A 85 -19.04 2.04 -10.66
N ALA A 86 -18.41 1.74 -9.51
CA ALA A 86 -17.04 1.28 -9.50
C ALA A 86 -17.00 -0.17 -9.98
N ILE A 87 -16.17 -0.44 -10.98
CA ILE A 87 -15.87 -1.77 -11.48
C ILE A 87 -14.64 -2.27 -10.74
N LYS A 88 -14.80 -3.40 -10.05
CA LYS A 88 -13.69 -4.09 -9.40
C LYS A 88 -13.09 -5.07 -10.40
N ILE A 89 -11.81 -4.96 -10.66
CA ILE A 89 -11.07 -5.79 -11.59
C ILE A 89 -10.02 -6.55 -10.79
N ASP A 90 -10.23 -7.85 -10.59
CA ASP A 90 -9.29 -8.73 -9.88
C ASP A 90 -8.36 -9.38 -10.89
N ILE A 91 -7.06 -9.10 -10.80
CA ILE A 91 -6.00 -9.68 -11.63
C ILE A 91 -5.29 -10.74 -10.80
N LYS A 92 -5.45 -12.01 -11.16
CA LYS A 92 -5.02 -13.16 -10.36
C LYS A 92 -4.02 -14.03 -11.09
N GLY A 93 -3.07 -14.61 -10.34
CA GLY A 93 -2.07 -15.52 -10.91
C GLY A 93 -1.18 -16.19 -9.85
N ARG A 94 -0.36 -17.12 -10.30
CA ARG A 94 0.58 -17.83 -9.41
C ARG A 94 1.80 -16.98 -9.06
N GLU A 95 2.38 -16.31 -10.06
CA GLU A 95 3.59 -15.53 -9.93
C GLU A 95 3.25 -14.06 -9.70
N LEU A 96 3.68 -13.51 -8.54
CA LEU A 96 3.37 -12.15 -8.15
C LEU A 96 3.91 -11.11 -9.14
N GLU A 97 5.08 -11.36 -9.70
CA GLU A 97 5.70 -10.47 -10.68
C GLU A 97 4.85 -10.36 -11.96
N SER A 98 4.37 -11.51 -12.47
CA SER A 98 3.48 -11.55 -13.64
C SER A 98 2.13 -10.88 -13.35
N VAL A 99 1.57 -11.07 -12.14
CA VAL A 99 0.34 -10.38 -11.70
C VAL A 99 0.56 -8.88 -11.65
N SER A 100 1.65 -8.43 -11.02
CA SER A 100 1.97 -7.00 -10.88
C SER A 100 2.27 -6.33 -12.22
N ALA A 101 2.98 -7.00 -13.12
CA ALA A 101 3.25 -6.49 -14.48
C ALA A 101 1.96 -6.33 -15.28
N SER A 102 1.09 -7.35 -15.25
CA SER A 102 -0.21 -7.33 -15.95
C SER A 102 -1.15 -6.27 -15.35
N ALA A 103 -1.19 -6.15 -14.03
CA ALA A 103 -1.97 -5.13 -13.35
C ALA A 103 -1.49 -3.71 -13.67
N ARG A 104 -0.17 -3.52 -13.77
CA ARG A 104 0.45 -2.26 -14.21
C ARG A 104 0.01 -1.89 -15.62
N ALA A 105 0.11 -2.82 -16.56
CA ALA A 105 -0.27 -2.59 -17.95
C ALA A 105 -1.75 -2.20 -18.06
N LEU A 106 -2.63 -2.93 -17.36
CA LEU A 106 -4.06 -2.64 -17.35
C LEU A 106 -4.37 -1.30 -16.68
N MET A 107 -3.74 -0.99 -15.55
CA MET A 107 -3.93 0.29 -14.84
C MET A 107 -3.57 1.47 -15.75
N PHE A 108 -2.40 1.45 -16.38
CA PHE A 108 -1.99 2.53 -17.28
C PHE A 108 -2.84 2.59 -18.54
N GLY A 109 -3.29 1.44 -19.08
CA GLY A 109 -4.25 1.40 -20.20
C GLY A 109 -5.58 2.05 -19.86
N LEU A 110 -6.13 1.76 -18.67
CA LEU A 110 -7.34 2.39 -18.16
C LEU A 110 -7.17 3.90 -17.95
N MET A 111 -6.07 4.31 -17.32
CA MET A 111 -5.76 5.73 -17.10
C MET A 111 -5.56 6.47 -18.43
N GLY A 112 -4.95 5.85 -19.42
CA GLY A 112 -4.79 6.41 -20.77
C GLY A 112 -6.11 6.59 -21.51
N LYS A 113 -7.03 5.62 -21.37
CA LYS A 113 -8.33 5.64 -22.07
C LYS A 113 -9.37 6.53 -21.37
N PHE A 114 -9.42 6.51 -20.05
CA PHE A 114 -10.48 7.16 -19.24
C PHE A 114 -10.01 8.38 -18.45
N GLY A 115 -8.73 8.64 -18.45
CA GLY A 115 -8.11 9.75 -17.73
C GLY A 115 -7.40 9.32 -16.45
N PRO A 116 -6.49 10.15 -15.94
CA PRO A 116 -5.79 9.91 -14.69
C PRO A 116 -6.79 9.92 -13.51
N TYR A 117 -6.43 9.21 -12.43
CA TYR A 117 -7.22 9.12 -11.19
C TYR A 117 -8.57 8.37 -11.31
N THR A 118 -8.81 7.65 -12.41
CA THR A 118 -9.99 6.80 -12.57
C THR A 118 -9.82 5.42 -11.97
N VAL A 119 -8.59 5.04 -11.60
CA VAL A 119 -8.23 3.71 -11.10
C VAL A 119 -7.53 3.82 -9.76
N ASN A 120 -8.02 3.09 -8.77
CA ASN A 120 -7.38 2.91 -7.47
C ASN A 120 -6.91 1.46 -7.34
N PRO A 121 -5.61 1.21 -7.23
CA PRO A 121 -5.11 -0.15 -7.02
C PRO A 121 -5.21 -0.58 -5.55
N ASP A 122 -5.35 -1.88 -5.34
CA ASP A 122 -5.33 -2.52 -4.04
C ASP A 122 -4.54 -3.86 -4.17
N PRO A 123 -3.32 -3.96 -3.59
CA PRO A 123 -2.65 -2.97 -2.73
C PRO A 123 -2.27 -1.68 -3.47
N ALA A 124 -2.38 -0.54 -2.77
CA ALA A 124 -2.09 0.78 -3.37
C ALA A 124 -0.63 0.92 -3.84
N ASN A 125 0.28 0.22 -3.19
CA ASN A 125 1.73 0.27 -3.40
C ASN A 125 2.29 -0.91 -4.22
N PHE A 126 1.44 -1.69 -4.90
CA PHE A 126 1.90 -2.86 -5.67
C PHE A 126 2.95 -2.56 -6.74
N LEU A 127 3.05 -1.29 -7.15
CA LEU A 127 4.06 -0.81 -8.11
C LEU A 127 5.40 -0.45 -7.49
N MET A 128 5.42 -0.24 -6.17
CA MET A 128 6.57 0.26 -5.43
C MET A 128 6.98 -0.77 -4.38
N PRO A 129 8.01 -1.57 -4.64
CA PRO A 129 8.54 -2.45 -3.61
C PRO A 129 9.19 -1.62 -2.50
N SER A 130 8.94 -2.00 -1.26
CA SER A 130 9.59 -1.43 -0.10
C SER A 130 10.96 -2.02 0.15
N SER A 131 11.85 -1.21 0.72
CA SER A 131 13.14 -1.70 1.19
C SER A 131 12.97 -2.46 2.49
N GLU A 132 13.28 -3.74 2.49
CA GLU A 132 13.23 -4.63 3.64
C GLU A 132 14.64 -5.02 4.08
N LEU A 133 14.81 -5.21 5.38
CA LEU A 133 16.01 -5.82 5.94
C LEU A 133 15.73 -7.30 6.17
N ARG A 134 16.40 -8.14 5.41
CA ARG A 134 16.31 -9.59 5.56
C ARG A 134 17.49 -10.10 6.37
N LEU A 135 17.18 -10.70 7.51
CA LEU A 135 18.18 -11.38 8.33
C LEU A 135 18.36 -12.81 7.79
N VAL A 136 19.59 -13.13 7.37
CA VAL A 136 19.94 -14.44 6.77
C VAL A 136 20.80 -15.21 7.75
N PRO A 137 20.24 -16.23 8.44
CA PRO A 137 21.00 -17.07 9.38
C PRO A 137 22.01 -17.97 8.66
N ASN A 138 23.19 -18.13 9.26
CA ASN A 138 24.20 -19.09 8.84
C ASN A 138 24.06 -20.40 9.63
N ASP A 139 23.43 -21.40 9.04
CA ASP A 139 23.13 -22.68 9.71
C ASP A 139 24.38 -23.39 10.25
N ARG A 140 25.51 -23.31 9.55
CA ARG A 140 26.77 -23.93 10.02
C ARG A 140 27.32 -23.22 11.24
N ALA A 141 27.22 -21.90 11.29
CA ALA A 141 27.64 -21.11 12.45
C ALA A 141 26.72 -21.37 13.64
N LEU A 142 25.40 -21.43 13.42
CA LEU A 142 24.40 -21.73 14.43
C LEU A 142 24.63 -23.09 15.09
N LEU A 143 24.84 -24.12 14.28
CA LEU A 143 25.11 -25.48 14.79
C LEU A 143 26.37 -25.54 15.66
N LYS A 144 27.42 -24.77 15.34
CA LYS A 144 28.66 -24.75 16.16
C LYS A 144 28.45 -24.20 17.54
N VAL A 145 27.49 -23.28 17.71
CA VAL A 145 27.22 -22.61 19.00
C VAL A 145 25.96 -23.14 19.68
N GLY A 146 25.30 -24.15 19.09
CA GLY A 146 24.10 -24.79 19.63
C GLY A 146 22.85 -23.93 19.55
N LEU A 147 22.80 -22.97 18.61
CA LEU A 147 21.66 -22.11 18.35
C LEU A 147 20.85 -22.58 17.13
N THR A 148 19.62 -22.13 17.06
CA THR A 148 18.66 -22.39 15.96
C THR A 148 18.30 -21.11 15.23
N ARG A 149 17.65 -21.24 14.06
CA ARG A 149 17.07 -20.08 13.36
C ARG A 149 16.00 -19.37 14.19
N ALA A 150 15.28 -20.10 15.05
CA ALA A 150 14.28 -19.49 15.93
C ALA A 150 14.91 -18.54 16.96
N ASP A 151 16.08 -18.89 17.49
CA ASP A 151 16.80 -18.03 18.44
C ASP A 151 17.25 -16.72 17.77
N VAL A 152 17.69 -16.78 16.50
CA VAL A 152 18.01 -15.60 15.71
C VAL A 152 16.77 -14.75 15.47
N GLY A 153 15.63 -15.37 15.12
CA GLY A 153 14.36 -14.66 14.94
C GLY A 153 13.87 -13.98 16.22
N LEU A 154 14.00 -14.65 17.37
CA LEU A 154 13.63 -14.10 18.66
C LEU A 154 14.49 -12.88 19.04
N ALA A 155 15.81 -12.96 18.82
CA ALA A 155 16.71 -11.86 19.04
C ALA A 155 16.41 -10.67 18.12
N ALA A 156 16.12 -10.92 16.85
CA ALA A 156 15.73 -9.88 15.91
C ALA A 156 14.43 -9.19 16.35
N GLN A 157 13.43 -9.96 16.77
CA GLN A 157 12.17 -9.42 17.27
C GLN A 157 12.38 -8.59 18.56
N ALA A 158 13.18 -9.08 19.49
CA ALA A 158 13.44 -8.36 20.75
C ALA A 158 14.15 -7.02 20.53
N ASN A 159 15.05 -6.94 19.54
CA ASN A 159 15.80 -5.73 19.20
C ASN A 159 15.08 -4.81 18.20
N GLY A 160 14.11 -5.31 17.45
CA GLY A 160 13.23 -4.53 16.61
C GLY A 160 12.00 -4.06 17.36
N ASP A 161 10.87 -4.70 17.11
CA ASP A 161 9.56 -4.33 17.68
C ASP A 161 9.42 -4.67 19.17
N GLY A 162 10.30 -5.50 19.71
CA GLY A 162 10.17 -6.05 21.05
C GLY A 162 9.24 -7.28 21.10
N ILE A 163 9.23 -7.91 22.25
CA ILE A 163 8.46 -9.14 22.50
C ILE A 163 7.27 -8.80 23.39
N LEU A 164 6.08 -9.16 22.96
CA LEU A 164 4.89 -9.08 23.79
C LEU A 164 5.01 -10.17 24.88
N PHE A 165 5.29 -9.74 26.10
CA PHE A 165 5.57 -10.64 27.22
C PHE A 165 4.30 -11.08 27.93
N PHE A 166 3.36 -10.17 28.13
CA PHE A 166 2.09 -10.44 28.78
C PHE A 166 0.97 -9.63 28.15
N ARG A 167 -0.16 -10.27 27.90
CA ARG A 167 -1.40 -9.58 27.51
C ARG A 167 -2.27 -9.43 28.74
N ASP A 168 -3.09 -8.39 28.74
CA ASP A 168 -4.11 -8.16 29.77
C ASP A 168 -3.57 -8.09 31.20
N TYR A 169 -2.38 -7.48 31.37
CA TYR A 169 -1.85 -7.21 32.69
C TYR A 169 -2.71 -6.13 33.38
N GLU A 170 -3.38 -6.50 34.47
CA GLU A 170 -4.21 -5.56 35.23
C GLU A 170 -3.36 -4.68 36.13
N ARG A 171 -3.47 -3.36 35.95
CA ARG A 171 -2.89 -2.38 36.83
C ARG A 171 -3.89 -1.24 37.07
N ASN A 172 -4.26 -1.03 38.32
CA ASN A 172 -5.22 0.02 38.75
C ASN A 172 -6.58 -0.08 38.02
N GLY A 173 -7.09 -1.29 37.76
CA GLY A 173 -8.34 -1.52 37.04
C GLY A 173 -8.27 -1.35 35.53
N GLU A 174 -7.08 -1.11 34.97
CA GLU A 174 -6.88 -1.05 33.53
C GLU A 174 -6.08 -2.27 33.04
N LEU A 175 -6.54 -2.87 31.95
CA LEU A 175 -5.82 -3.93 31.25
C LEU A 175 -4.77 -3.30 30.34
N ARG A 176 -3.53 -3.75 30.43
CA ARG A 176 -2.40 -3.25 29.66
C ARG A 176 -1.55 -4.39 29.16
N ASP A 177 -1.07 -4.26 27.93
CA ASP A 177 -0.08 -5.17 27.38
C ASP A 177 1.33 -4.80 27.89
N MET A 178 2.07 -5.82 28.29
CA MET A 178 3.47 -5.66 28.68
C MET A 178 4.38 -6.12 27.54
N LYS A 179 5.21 -5.20 27.07
CA LYS A 179 6.17 -5.45 25.98
C LYS A 179 7.60 -5.30 26.51
N VAL A 180 8.43 -6.28 26.23
CA VAL A 180 9.89 -6.22 26.49
C VAL A 180 10.57 -5.69 25.24
N ILE A 181 11.30 -4.61 25.38
CA ILE A 181 11.98 -3.92 24.28
C ILE A 181 13.44 -3.79 24.64
N SER A 182 14.34 -4.01 23.66
CA SER A 182 15.76 -3.71 23.83
C SER A 182 15.96 -2.21 24.01
N LYS A 183 16.90 -1.83 24.88
CA LYS A 183 17.30 -0.43 25.05
C LYS A 183 17.77 0.21 23.74
N HIS A 184 18.31 -0.60 22.84
CA HIS A 184 18.85 -0.17 21.53
C HIS A 184 17.84 -0.23 20.38
N SER A 185 16.60 -0.65 20.62
CA SER A 185 15.56 -0.72 19.59
C SER A 185 15.23 0.62 18.92
N PHE A 186 15.57 1.73 19.56
CA PHE A 186 15.30 3.10 19.10
C PHE A 186 16.54 3.86 18.64
N ASP A 187 17.69 3.18 18.52
CA ASP A 187 18.92 3.82 18.05
C ASP A 187 18.79 4.22 16.57
N THR A 188 19.47 5.30 16.22
CA THR A 188 19.46 5.90 14.87
C THR A 188 20.08 5.01 13.79
N HIS A 189 20.73 3.91 14.16
CA HIS A 189 21.36 2.94 13.27
C HIS A 189 20.79 1.52 13.49
N PRO A 190 19.56 1.24 13.02
CA PRO A 190 18.87 0.00 13.34
C PRO A 190 19.61 -1.27 12.84
N ILE A 191 20.40 -1.16 11.76
CA ILE A 191 21.17 -2.31 11.22
C ILE A 191 22.31 -2.67 12.14
N ASP A 192 23.10 -1.68 12.57
CA ASP A 192 24.25 -1.91 13.44
C ASP A 192 23.79 -2.35 14.84
N GLY A 193 22.72 -1.77 15.34
CA GLY A 193 22.09 -2.18 16.59
C GLY A 193 21.61 -3.63 16.55
N LEU A 194 21.01 -4.05 15.45
CA LEU A 194 20.55 -5.42 15.24
C LEU A 194 21.74 -6.40 15.13
N LEU A 195 22.75 -6.09 14.34
CA LEU A 195 23.91 -6.95 14.14
C LEU A 195 24.75 -7.15 15.40
N ASN A 196 24.78 -6.15 16.27
CA ASN A 196 25.47 -6.22 17.57
C ASN A 196 24.56 -6.68 18.71
N ALA A 197 23.36 -7.19 18.39
CA ALA A 197 22.46 -7.73 19.40
C ALA A 197 23.06 -8.98 20.07
N PRO A 198 23.08 -9.03 21.42
CA PRO A 198 23.64 -10.16 22.14
C PRO A 198 22.74 -11.39 22.05
N LEU A 199 23.34 -12.55 21.76
CA LEU A 199 22.73 -13.87 21.78
C LEU A 199 23.37 -14.73 22.85
N ALA A 200 22.56 -15.25 23.77
CA ALA A 200 23.02 -16.23 24.74
C ALA A 200 23.03 -17.63 24.13
N THR A 201 24.19 -18.30 24.18
CA THR A 201 24.30 -19.72 23.75
C THR A 201 23.85 -20.67 24.86
N PRO A 202 23.46 -21.91 24.55
CA PRO A 202 23.13 -22.92 25.58
C PRO A 202 24.29 -23.23 26.55
N THR A 203 25.51 -22.93 26.15
CA THR A 203 26.74 -23.09 27.00
C THR A 203 27.00 -21.89 27.90
N GLY A 204 26.14 -20.86 27.89
CA GLY A 204 26.24 -19.67 28.72
C GLY A 204 27.16 -18.57 28.17
N HIS A 205 27.69 -18.72 26.97
CA HIS A 205 28.45 -17.65 26.31
C HIS A 205 27.50 -16.65 25.61
N ILE A 206 27.91 -15.40 25.56
CA ILE A 206 27.20 -14.37 24.81
C ILE A 206 28.01 -14.10 23.56
N ILE A 207 27.31 -14.13 22.40
CA ILE A 207 27.88 -13.81 21.11
C ILE A 207 27.03 -12.73 20.43
N ASP A 208 27.61 -11.99 19.50
CA ASP A 208 26.86 -11.01 18.72
C ASP A 208 26.15 -11.67 17.55
N LEU A 209 24.98 -11.15 17.18
CA LEU A 209 24.14 -11.70 16.10
C LEU A 209 24.89 -11.80 14.77
N HIS A 210 25.80 -10.85 14.46
CA HIS A 210 26.60 -10.87 13.22
C HIS A 210 27.49 -12.08 13.08
N THR A 211 27.81 -12.82 14.17
CA THR A 211 28.63 -14.04 14.10
C THR A 211 27.86 -15.22 13.49
N VAL A 212 26.54 -15.20 13.55
CA VAL A 212 25.67 -16.29 13.12
C VAL A 212 24.64 -15.90 12.06
N ALA A 213 24.56 -14.61 11.70
CA ALA A 213 23.64 -14.11 10.68
C ALA A 213 24.22 -12.89 9.96
N THR A 214 23.71 -12.65 8.75
CA THR A 214 23.98 -11.44 7.96
C THR A 214 22.68 -10.70 7.67
N VAL A 215 22.78 -9.39 7.43
CA VAL A 215 21.64 -8.56 7.02
C VAL A 215 21.79 -8.21 5.55
N GLU A 216 20.78 -8.53 4.77
CA GLU A 216 20.66 -8.15 3.38
C GLU A 216 19.55 -7.11 3.21
N ARG A 217 19.81 -6.08 2.44
CA ARG A 217 18.76 -5.15 2.02
C ARG A 217 18.15 -5.68 0.73
N VAL A 218 16.87 -6.00 0.78
CA VAL A 218 16.09 -6.50 -0.36
C VAL A 218 14.91 -5.58 -0.63
N LEU A 219 14.40 -5.64 -1.87
CA LEU A 219 13.15 -4.98 -2.22
C LEU A 219 12.05 -6.04 -2.21
N GLY A 220 11.04 -5.82 -1.43
CA GLY A 220 9.90 -6.72 -1.30
C GLY A 220 8.56 -5.97 -1.41
N PRO A 221 7.47 -6.67 -1.74
CA PRO A 221 6.14 -6.09 -1.68
C PRO A 221 5.70 -5.93 -0.22
N ASP A 222 5.19 -4.77 0.16
CA ASP A 222 4.65 -4.54 1.52
C ASP A 222 3.47 -5.44 1.83
N GLU A 223 2.65 -5.74 0.81
CA GLU A 223 1.43 -6.51 0.95
C GLU A 223 1.26 -7.45 -0.25
N ILE A 224 0.99 -8.71 0.05
CA ILE A 224 0.63 -9.71 -0.95
C ILE A 224 -0.82 -10.10 -0.71
N ARG A 225 -1.71 -9.63 -1.57
CA ARG A 225 -3.13 -9.96 -1.49
C ARG A 225 -3.44 -11.27 -2.18
N HIS A 226 -4.41 -12.00 -1.63
CA HIS A 226 -4.93 -13.22 -2.23
C HIS A 226 -6.45 -13.09 -2.44
N VAL A 227 -6.89 -13.48 -3.63
CA VAL A 227 -8.30 -13.64 -4.00
C VAL A 227 -8.46 -15.05 -4.54
N ASP A 228 -9.43 -15.80 -4.04
CA ASP A 228 -9.66 -17.21 -4.39
C ASP A 228 -8.38 -18.08 -4.31
N ARG A 229 -7.60 -17.90 -3.24
CA ARG A 229 -6.32 -18.60 -2.98
C ARG A 229 -5.20 -18.29 -4.00
N SER A 230 -5.39 -17.36 -4.91
CA SER A 230 -4.38 -16.88 -5.87
C SER A 230 -3.87 -15.51 -5.47
N ARG A 231 -2.60 -15.23 -5.73
CA ARG A 231 -2.06 -13.87 -5.57
C ARG A 231 -2.80 -12.93 -6.49
N ALA A 232 -3.17 -11.76 -5.99
CA ALA A 232 -4.01 -10.83 -6.73
C ALA A 232 -3.62 -9.36 -6.53
N VAL A 233 -3.84 -8.58 -7.56
CA VAL A 233 -3.95 -7.13 -7.51
C VAL A 233 -5.36 -6.76 -7.97
N THR A 234 -6.06 -5.96 -7.20
CA THR A 234 -7.40 -5.47 -7.53
C THR A 234 -7.30 -4.04 -8.00
N LEU A 235 -7.87 -3.73 -9.15
CA LEU A 235 -8.03 -2.36 -9.63
C LEU A 235 -9.49 -1.95 -9.44
N GLN A 236 -9.71 -0.88 -8.69
CA GLN A 236 -11.04 -0.28 -8.54
C GLN A 236 -11.16 0.85 -9.58
N PHE A 237 -11.85 0.56 -10.67
CA PHE A 237 -12.05 1.50 -11.76
C PHE A 237 -13.39 2.24 -11.61
N THR A 238 -13.34 3.56 -11.61
CA THR A 238 -14.52 4.43 -11.57
C THR A 238 -14.69 5.09 -12.94
N PRO A 239 -15.73 4.73 -13.71
CA PRO A 239 -15.99 5.36 -15.00
C PRO A 239 -16.24 6.86 -14.87
N PRO A 240 -15.95 7.65 -15.92
CA PRO A 240 -16.28 9.07 -15.96
C PRO A 240 -17.78 9.33 -15.73
N PRO A 241 -18.15 10.48 -15.14
CA PRO A 241 -19.54 10.84 -14.92
C PRO A 241 -20.37 10.81 -16.22
N GLY A 242 -21.55 10.20 -16.16
CA GLY A 242 -22.47 10.10 -17.30
C GLY A 242 -22.24 8.90 -18.21
N GLN A 243 -21.21 8.10 -17.98
CA GLN A 243 -21.00 6.87 -18.74
C GLN A 243 -21.79 5.70 -18.14
N PRO A 244 -22.64 4.99 -18.93
CA PRO A 244 -23.31 3.79 -18.46
C PRO A 244 -22.32 2.69 -18.05
N LEU A 245 -22.62 1.99 -16.96
CA LEU A 245 -21.74 0.95 -16.41
C LEU A 245 -21.47 -0.16 -17.43
N GLU A 246 -22.47 -0.60 -18.16
CA GLU A 246 -22.34 -1.65 -19.18
C GLU A 246 -21.39 -1.23 -20.31
N THR A 247 -21.49 0.01 -20.77
CA THR A 247 -20.57 0.56 -21.78
C THR A 247 -19.14 0.58 -21.25
N ALA A 248 -18.96 0.97 -19.98
CA ALA A 248 -17.65 0.98 -19.34
C ALA A 248 -17.06 -0.43 -19.22
N ILE A 249 -17.87 -1.43 -18.83
CA ILE A 249 -17.46 -2.84 -18.76
C ILE A 249 -17.02 -3.35 -20.14
N ASN A 250 -17.78 -3.08 -21.18
CA ASN A 250 -17.43 -3.48 -22.55
C ASN A 250 -16.09 -2.88 -22.99
N GLN A 251 -15.87 -1.59 -22.70
CA GLN A 251 -14.62 -0.92 -23.03
C GLN A 251 -13.41 -1.42 -22.22
N VAL A 252 -13.64 -1.85 -20.98
CA VAL A 252 -12.60 -2.50 -20.15
C VAL A 252 -12.25 -3.88 -20.74
N ASN A 253 -13.25 -4.67 -21.15
CA ASN A 253 -13.03 -5.97 -21.79
C ASN A 253 -12.25 -5.83 -23.10
N GLU A 254 -12.62 -4.87 -23.96
CA GLU A 254 -11.89 -4.56 -25.20
C GLU A 254 -10.40 -4.22 -24.91
N LEU A 255 -10.16 -3.41 -23.87
CA LEU A 255 -8.81 -3.06 -23.45
C LEU A 255 -8.02 -4.29 -22.98
N ILE A 256 -8.63 -5.15 -22.16
CA ILE A 256 -8.02 -6.39 -21.68
C ILE A 256 -7.64 -7.28 -22.86
N GLU A 257 -8.54 -7.47 -23.81
CA GLU A 257 -8.27 -8.28 -25.01
C GLU A 257 -7.17 -7.67 -25.89
N GLY A 258 -7.14 -6.34 -26.03
CA GLY A 258 -6.04 -5.63 -26.70
C GLY A 258 -4.69 -5.90 -26.04
N LEU A 259 -4.61 -5.71 -24.72
CA LEU A 259 -3.38 -5.94 -23.93
C LEU A 259 -2.93 -7.42 -23.94
N ARG A 260 -3.88 -8.38 -24.02
CA ARG A 260 -3.57 -9.80 -24.19
C ARG A 260 -2.92 -10.07 -25.56
N LYS A 261 -3.46 -9.48 -26.63
CA LYS A 261 -2.89 -9.62 -28.00
C LYS A 261 -1.50 -9.00 -28.11
N GLU A 262 -1.26 -7.90 -27.43
CA GLU A 262 0.03 -7.23 -27.37
C GLU A 262 1.05 -7.95 -26.46
N GLY A 263 0.62 -8.98 -25.70
CA GLY A 263 1.47 -9.70 -24.77
C GLY A 263 1.78 -8.91 -23.47
N ALA A 264 1.09 -7.80 -23.22
CA ALA A 264 1.24 -7.00 -22.01
C ALA A 264 0.60 -7.65 -20.78
N ILE A 265 -0.38 -8.54 -20.99
CA ILE A 265 -0.93 -9.43 -19.97
C ILE A 265 -0.28 -10.79 -20.13
N ALA A 266 0.41 -11.25 -19.10
CA ALA A 266 1.16 -12.50 -19.12
C ALA A 266 0.22 -13.72 -19.27
N PRO A 267 0.67 -14.81 -19.91
CA PRO A 267 -0.07 -16.07 -19.98
C PRO A 267 -0.37 -16.60 -18.58
N GLY A 268 -1.58 -17.17 -18.38
CA GLY A 268 -2.01 -17.74 -17.11
C GLY A 268 -2.51 -16.72 -16.08
N ILE A 269 -2.62 -15.44 -16.45
CA ILE A 269 -3.28 -14.41 -15.65
C ILE A 269 -4.78 -14.46 -15.88
N ASP A 270 -5.53 -14.69 -14.78
CA ASP A 270 -6.98 -14.62 -14.73
C ASP A 270 -7.43 -13.21 -14.36
N ILE A 271 -8.36 -12.63 -15.12
CA ILE A 271 -8.91 -11.29 -14.88
C ILE A 271 -10.42 -11.41 -14.73
N GLY A 272 -10.88 -11.16 -13.52
CA GLY A 272 -12.28 -11.15 -13.15
C GLY A 272 -12.83 -9.74 -12.98
N LEU A 273 -14.00 -9.46 -13.56
CA LEU A 273 -14.72 -8.21 -13.39
C LEU A 273 -15.88 -8.42 -12.44
N ALA A 274 -15.90 -7.71 -11.31
CA ALA A 274 -17.01 -7.67 -10.38
C ALA A 274 -17.57 -6.23 -10.36
N GLY A 275 -18.76 -6.03 -10.88
CA GLY A 275 -19.51 -4.77 -10.72
C GLY A 275 -20.41 -4.83 -9.49
N SER A 276 -20.81 -3.68 -8.95
CA SER A 276 -21.75 -3.59 -7.82
C SER A 276 -23.18 -4.14 -8.13
N ALA A 277 -23.39 -4.72 -9.31
CA ALA A 277 -24.61 -5.35 -9.76
C ALA A 277 -24.44 -6.79 -10.26
N GLY A 278 -23.26 -7.41 -10.08
CA GLY A 278 -22.96 -8.74 -10.64
C GLY A 278 -23.13 -9.85 -9.63
N LYS A 279 -24.01 -10.81 -9.89
CA LYS A 279 -23.96 -12.16 -9.32
C LYS A 279 -22.60 -12.79 -9.66
N PRO A 280 -22.01 -13.59 -8.75
CA PRO A 280 -20.88 -14.44 -9.13
C PRO A 280 -21.37 -15.37 -10.25
N ASN A 281 -20.66 -15.40 -11.37
CA ASN A 281 -20.87 -16.44 -12.36
C ASN A 281 -20.48 -17.76 -11.73
N GLU A 282 -21.45 -18.68 -11.65
CA GLU A 282 -21.28 -20.08 -11.33
C GLU A 282 -20.35 -20.78 -12.34
#